data_9b291cf63d0c4bff6ce92e6b414a0ec9
#
_entry.id   9b291cf63d0c4bff6ce92e6b414a0ec9
#
_cell.length_a   1.000
_cell.length_b   1.000
_cell.length_c   1.000
_cell.angle_alpha   90.00
_cell.angle_beta   90.00
_cell.angle_gamma   90.00
#
_symmetry.space_group_name_H-M   'P 1'
#
loop_
_entity.id
_entity.type
_entity.pdbx_description
1 polymer ?
#
loop_
_entity_poly.entity_id
_entity_poly.type
_entity_poly.pdbx_seq_one_letter_code
_entity_poly.pdbx_strand_id
1 'polypeptide(L)' 'MALLVFGDAQQNRVTGVLLNVSDGGFCVCHPFPDFQKNDVVLFLHPLSEGAAQVVWTRAGAVDFETGFAYLSASPSD' A
#
# COMPACT_ATOMS: atom_id res chain seq x y z
N MET A 1 -8.10 -0.72 -7.72
CA MET A 1 -6.95 -1.65 -7.60
C MET A 1 -5.71 -0.87 -7.23
N ALA A 2 -4.85 -1.46 -6.45
CA ALA A 2 -3.58 -0.83 -6.08
C ALA A 2 -2.43 -1.80 -6.30
N LEU A 3 -1.31 -1.30 -6.78
CA LEU A 3 -0.07 -2.06 -6.91
C LEU A 3 0.91 -1.55 -5.86
N LEU A 4 1.52 -2.49 -5.13
CA LEU A 4 2.52 -2.21 -4.11
C LEU A 4 3.82 -2.90 -4.52
N VAL A 5 4.92 -2.14 -4.52
CA VAL A 5 6.24 -2.65 -4.90
C VAL A 5 7.19 -2.38 -3.73
N PHE A 6 7.92 -3.39 -3.30
CA PHE A 6 8.75 -3.29 -2.09
C PHE A 6 9.87 -4.31 -2.10
N GLY A 7 10.71 -4.26 -1.06
CA GLY A 7 11.84 -5.16 -0.91
C GLY A 7 13.10 -4.66 -1.58
N ASP A 8 14.17 -5.40 -1.44
CA ASP A 8 15.47 -5.08 -2.03
C ASP A 8 15.34 -5.03 -3.56
N ALA A 9 15.81 -3.95 -4.16
CA ALA A 9 15.71 -3.70 -5.59
C ALA A 9 14.26 -3.77 -6.11
N GLN A 10 13.28 -3.58 -5.22
CA GLN A 10 11.86 -3.53 -5.59
C GLN A 10 11.39 -4.81 -6.30
N GLN A 11 11.83 -5.95 -5.80
CA GLN A 11 11.56 -7.24 -6.44
C GLN A 11 10.19 -7.82 -6.09
N ASN A 12 9.57 -7.35 -5.02
CA ASN A 12 8.28 -7.86 -4.58
C ASN A 12 7.16 -6.97 -5.09
N ARG A 13 6.09 -7.60 -5.58
CA ARG A 13 4.91 -6.91 -6.09
C ARG A 13 3.66 -7.55 -5.51
N VAL A 14 2.76 -6.72 -5.03
CA VAL A 14 1.47 -7.16 -4.51
C VAL A 14 0.39 -6.29 -5.12
N THR A 15 -0.64 -6.92 -5.66
CA THR A 15 -1.82 -6.23 -6.17
C THR A 15 -2.96 -6.45 -5.19
N GLY A 16 -3.65 -5.38 -4.85
CA GLY A 16 -4.75 -5.45 -3.91
C GLY A 16 -5.92 -4.57 -4.31
N VAL A 17 -6.93 -4.57 -3.46
CA VAL A 17 -8.13 -3.76 -3.63
C VAL A 17 -8.00 -2.53 -2.74
N LEU A 18 -8.11 -1.35 -3.36
CA LEU A 18 -8.10 -0.08 -2.64
C LEU A 18 -9.42 0.06 -1.89
N LEU A 19 -9.36 0.13 -0.57
CA LEU A 19 -10.55 0.22 0.27
C LEU A 19 -10.96 1.66 0.52
N ASN A 20 -10.00 2.53 0.77
CA ASN A 20 -10.27 3.96 0.93
C ASN A 20 -9.00 4.76 0.67
N VAL A 21 -9.19 6.06 0.42
CA VAL A 21 -8.12 7.02 0.21
C VAL A 21 -8.48 8.29 0.95
N SER A 22 -7.49 8.89 1.60
CA SER A 22 -7.62 10.20 2.24
C SER A 22 -6.43 11.07 1.86
N ASP A 23 -6.40 12.31 2.34
CA ASP A 23 -5.28 13.22 2.08
C ASP A 23 -3.96 12.69 2.64
N GLY A 24 -4.01 11.94 3.74
CA GLY A 24 -2.81 11.46 4.41
C GLY A 24 -2.37 10.06 4.01
N GLY A 25 -3.20 9.28 3.33
CA GLY A 25 -2.86 7.91 3.02
C GLY A 25 -3.98 7.11 2.40
N PHE A 26 -3.83 5.80 2.42
CA PHE A 26 -4.80 4.88 1.83
C PHE A 26 -4.76 3.53 2.52
N CYS A 27 -5.79 2.72 2.27
CA CYS A 27 -5.91 1.38 2.82
C CYS A 27 -6.16 0.38 1.70
N VAL A 28 -5.46 -0.75 1.76
CA VAL A 28 -5.52 -1.79 0.72
C VAL A 28 -5.80 -3.14 1.36
N CYS A 29 -6.69 -3.91 0.75
CA CYS A 29 -6.89 -5.33 1.04
C CYS A 29 -6.02 -6.13 0.08
N HIS A 30 -5.16 -7.02 0.60
CA HIS A 30 -4.15 -7.72 -0.20
C HIS A 30 -3.78 -9.07 0.43
N PRO A 31 -3.16 -9.99 -0.33
CA PRO A 31 -2.83 -11.32 0.19
C PRO A 31 -1.49 -11.43 0.92
N PHE A 32 -0.67 -10.37 0.96
CA PHE A 32 0.67 -10.46 1.52
C PHE A 32 0.64 -10.39 3.06
N PRO A 33 1.14 -11.40 3.79
CA PRO A 33 0.98 -11.46 5.25
C PRO A 33 2.04 -10.74 6.06
N ASP A 34 3.14 -10.28 5.45
CA ASP A 34 4.35 -9.95 6.18
C ASP A 34 4.68 -8.44 6.22
N PHE A 35 3.74 -7.57 5.84
CA PHE A 35 3.95 -6.13 6.06
C PHE A 35 4.07 -5.83 7.54
N GLN A 36 5.04 -4.97 7.88
CA GLN A 36 5.27 -4.52 9.24
C GLN A 36 5.20 -3.00 9.30
N LYS A 37 4.84 -2.49 10.46
CA LYS A 37 4.82 -1.06 10.69
C LYS A 37 6.16 -0.45 10.30
N ASN A 38 6.10 0.67 9.60
CA ASN A 38 7.24 1.44 9.07
C ASN A 38 7.89 0.87 7.81
N ASP A 39 7.43 -0.26 7.28
CA ASP A 39 7.86 -0.71 5.95
C ASP A 39 7.51 0.35 4.91
N VAL A 40 8.45 0.56 3.97
CA VAL A 40 8.26 1.54 2.90
C VAL A 40 7.99 0.80 1.59
N VAL A 41 6.99 1.26 0.87
CA VAL A 41 6.60 0.70 -0.42
C VAL A 41 6.48 1.80 -1.46
N LEU A 42 6.64 1.43 -2.73
CA LEU A 42 6.17 2.25 -3.84
C LEU A 42 4.74 1.81 -4.15
N PHE A 43 3.88 2.75 -4.45
CA PHE A 43 2.49 2.45 -4.72
C PHE A 43 2.02 3.09 -6.01
N LEU A 44 1.01 2.47 -6.62
CA LEU A 44 0.25 3.01 -7.73
C LEU A 44 -1.22 2.66 -7.49
N HIS A 45 -2.07 3.67 -7.40
CA HIS A 45 -3.51 3.48 -7.36
C HIS A 45 -4.19 4.51 -8.27
N PRO A 46 -5.51 4.41 -8.51
CA PRO A 46 -6.15 5.26 -9.53
C PRO A 46 -6.02 6.76 -9.35
N LEU A 47 -5.74 7.23 -8.13
CA LEU A 47 -5.70 8.67 -7.83
C LEU A 47 -4.29 9.21 -7.66
N SER A 48 -3.28 8.34 -7.44
CA SER A 48 -1.94 8.81 -7.10
C SER A 48 -0.91 7.70 -7.24
N GLU A 49 0.36 8.09 -7.29
CA GLU A 49 1.50 7.18 -7.23
C GLU A 49 2.63 7.82 -6.44
N GLY A 50 3.53 7.00 -5.89
CA GLY A 50 4.66 7.52 -5.12
C GLY A 50 5.15 6.53 -4.09
N ALA A 51 5.61 7.03 -2.95
CA ALA A 51 6.10 6.23 -1.84
C ALA A 51 5.17 6.37 -0.64
N ALA A 52 5.02 5.29 0.10
CA ALA A 52 4.20 5.25 1.30
C ALA A 52 4.82 4.34 2.36
N GLN A 53 4.37 4.51 3.59
CA GLN A 53 4.88 3.76 4.72
C GLN A 53 3.73 3.07 5.43
N VAL A 54 3.95 1.82 5.84
CA VAL A 54 2.95 1.06 6.59
C VAL A 54 2.73 1.70 7.95
N VAL A 55 1.49 2.02 8.27
CA VAL A 55 1.08 2.54 9.57
C VAL A 55 0.51 1.43 10.44
N TRP A 56 -0.31 0.57 9.86
CA TRP A 56 -0.89 -0.57 10.55
C TRP A 56 -1.19 -1.68 9.54
N THR A 57 -1.27 -2.89 10.05
CA THR A 57 -1.70 -4.03 9.25
C THR A 57 -2.46 -5.00 10.15
N ARG A 58 -3.44 -5.69 9.57
CA ARG A 58 -4.25 -6.67 10.31
C ARG A 58 -4.74 -7.76 9.38
N ALA A 59 -5.06 -8.92 9.95
CA ALA A 59 -5.71 -9.98 9.21
C ALA A 59 -7.18 -9.65 9.03
N GLY A 60 -7.67 -9.73 7.80
CA GLY A 60 -9.09 -9.64 7.49
C GLY A 60 -9.74 -11.03 7.49
N ALA A 61 -10.96 -11.12 6.97
CA ALA A 61 -11.69 -12.38 6.90
C ALA A 61 -11.04 -13.37 5.93
N VAL A 62 -10.47 -12.89 4.84
CA VAL A 62 -9.84 -13.72 3.80
C VAL A 62 -8.39 -13.29 3.58
N ASP A 63 -8.17 -12.02 3.34
CA ASP A 63 -6.86 -11.43 3.09
C ASP A 63 -6.47 -10.51 4.23
N PHE A 64 -5.41 -9.73 4.02
CA PHE A 64 -4.91 -8.78 4.99
C PHE A 64 -5.32 -7.36 4.59
N GLU A 65 -5.42 -6.47 5.56
CA GLU A 65 -5.67 -5.06 5.35
C GLU A 65 -4.51 -4.26 5.90
N THR A 66 -4.00 -3.31 5.11
CA THR A 66 -2.88 -2.49 5.52
C THR A 66 -3.18 -1.02 5.24
N GLY A 67 -2.96 -0.19 6.25
CA GLY A 67 -3.04 1.26 6.12
C GLY A 67 -1.66 1.84 5.86
N PHE A 68 -1.59 2.74 4.87
CA PHE A 68 -0.36 3.40 4.45
C PHE A 68 -0.49 4.90 4.60
N ALA A 69 0.60 5.54 5.03
CA ALA A 69 0.72 7.00 5.02
C ALA A 69 1.60 7.41 3.84
N TYR A 70 1.21 8.45 3.14
CA TYR A 70 2.02 8.96 2.03
C TYR A 70 3.34 9.53 2.56
N LEU A 71 4.45 9.12 1.93
CA LEU A 71 5.75 9.75 2.09
C LEU A 71 5.98 10.74 0.95
N SER A 72 5.59 10.34 -0.27
CA SER A 72 5.56 11.21 -1.43
C SER A 72 4.47 10.71 -2.36
N ALA A 73 3.76 11.60 -3.03
CA ALA A 73 2.72 11.22 -3.95
C ALA A 73 2.56 12.28 -5.04
N SER A 74 2.21 11.82 -6.24
CA SER A 74 1.89 12.67 -7.36
C SER A 74 0.56 12.22 -7.96
N PRO A 75 -0.26 13.15 -8.50
CA PRO A 75 -1.48 12.75 -9.18
C PRO A 75 -1.19 11.72 -10.28
N SER A 76 -2.01 10.69 -10.35
CA SER A 76 -1.93 9.70 -11.41
C SER A 76 -2.80 10.18 -12.57
N ASP A 77 -2.21 10.34 -13.72
CA ASP A 77 -2.94 10.79 -14.91
C ASP A 77 -3.39 9.62 -15.78
#